data_db02434b327f582d1222e84489ae44a9
#
_entry.id   db02434b327f582d1222e84489ae44a9
#
_cell.length_a   1.000
_cell.length_b   1.000
_cell.length_c   1.000
_cell.angle_alpha   90.00
_cell.angle_beta   90.00
_cell.angle_gamma   90.00
#
_symmetry.space_group_name_H-M   'P 1'
#
loop_
_entity.id
_entity.type
_entity.pdbx_description
1 polymer ?
#
loop_
_entity_poly.entity_id
_entity_poly.type
_entity_poly.pdbx_seq_one_letter_code
_entity_poly.pdbx_strand_id
1 'polypeptide(L)'
;MFKNIPTILNAKQLLDQSIRRTKKIQIHDRDKRYEIKKIIIARTETFITDLTERLGSYVKNFPTLNKLPLFYQEIIDIKIDTNKLKKSLGAVDWARKTIEMVYQTQGSALTKSGNVEFLKQKQKEIYGRVSSIVKQVDKNLVFLSNAQKILRAFPDIEDVPTVVIAGYPNVGKSSLMRKLSAAKPAVAQYPFTTKQIFVGHLEKKVRYEKKRYQIIDTPGLLDRPLSERNDIERQAIAALRHLADLIVFLYDPSETSGYTLSEQQLMLNNIQALFNDVPFLIVENKVDMKNTGSGNRKISCLTGDGIEELREEILKLLP
;
A
#
# COMPACT_ATOMS: atom_id res chain seq x y z
N MET A 1 5.55 2.68 -0.26
CA MET A 1 5.74 1.42 -1.03
C MET A 1 4.80 1.33 -2.23
N PHE A 2 3.48 1.36 -2.10
CA PHE A 2 2.50 1.18 -3.20
C PHE A 2 2.21 2.43 -4.02
N LYS A 3 2.67 3.60 -3.62
CA LYS A 3 2.42 4.89 -4.31
C LYS A 3 3.01 4.94 -5.72
N ASN A 4 4.06 4.15 -5.99
CA ASN A 4 4.75 4.11 -7.28
C ASN A 4 4.04 3.26 -8.35
N ILE A 5 2.97 2.50 -8.01
CA ILE A 5 2.19 1.76 -9.00
C ILE A 5 1.51 2.79 -9.91
N PRO A 6 1.75 2.79 -11.24
CA PRO A 6 1.16 3.79 -12.13
C PRO A 6 -0.36 3.62 -12.23
N THR A 7 -1.06 4.66 -12.69
CA THR A 7 -2.49 4.55 -12.97
C THR A 7 -2.73 3.61 -14.14
N ILE A 8 -3.48 2.55 -13.90
CA ILE A 8 -3.76 1.51 -14.88
C ILE A 8 -5.03 1.88 -15.63
N LEU A 9 -4.91 1.98 -16.94
CA LEU A 9 -5.99 2.27 -17.87
C LEU A 9 -6.63 0.98 -18.37
N ASN A 10 -7.93 1.00 -18.67
CA ASN A 10 -8.58 -0.09 -19.38
C ASN A 10 -8.13 -0.10 -20.87
N ALA A 11 -8.44 -1.16 -21.60
CA ALA A 11 -8.00 -1.33 -22.98
C ALA A 11 -8.45 -0.18 -23.90
N LYS A 12 -9.68 0.30 -23.75
CA LYS A 12 -10.19 1.43 -24.56
C LYS A 12 -9.40 2.70 -24.30
N GLN A 13 -9.24 3.07 -23.04
CA GLN A 13 -8.49 4.28 -22.64
C GLN A 13 -7.03 4.20 -23.08
N LEU A 14 -6.41 3.04 -22.94
CA LEU A 14 -5.02 2.81 -23.34
C LEU A 14 -4.84 3.00 -24.84
N LEU A 15 -5.68 2.36 -25.65
CA LEU A 15 -5.66 2.48 -27.12
C LEU A 15 -5.96 3.91 -27.58
N ASP A 16 -6.98 4.56 -27.01
CA ASP A 16 -7.35 5.92 -27.37
C ASP A 16 -6.22 6.93 -27.10
N GLN A 17 -5.53 6.78 -25.94
CA GLN A 17 -4.40 7.66 -25.61
C GLN A 17 -3.21 7.40 -26.53
N SER A 18 -2.86 6.15 -26.80
CA SER A 18 -1.76 5.80 -27.70
C SER A 18 -2.01 6.29 -29.12
N ILE A 19 -3.23 6.13 -29.65
CA ILE A 19 -3.61 6.66 -30.97
C ILE A 19 -3.57 8.19 -31.01
N ARG A 20 -4.05 8.87 -29.96
CA ARG A 20 -3.95 10.35 -29.89
C ARG A 20 -2.50 10.83 -29.90
N ARG A 21 -1.59 10.11 -29.25
CA ARG A 21 -0.16 10.44 -29.24
C ARG A 21 0.44 10.32 -30.65
N THR A 22 0.10 9.27 -31.40
CA THR A 22 0.59 9.11 -32.76
C THR A 22 0.12 10.19 -33.74
N LYS A 23 -1.11 10.69 -33.57
CA LYS A 23 -1.67 11.76 -34.43
C LYS A 23 -0.89 13.09 -34.35
N LYS A 24 -0.16 13.33 -33.25
CA LYS A 24 0.66 14.52 -33.05
C LYS A 24 1.97 14.49 -33.83
N ILE A 25 2.35 13.35 -34.40
CA ILE A 25 3.61 13.20 -35.13
C ILE A 25 3.47 13.90 -36.47
N GLN A 26 4.35 14.88 -36.67
CA GLN A 26 4.53 15.62 -37.91
C GLN A 26 5.99 15.47 -38.33
N ILE A 27 6.21 15.16 -39.59
CA ILE A 27 7.55 15.03 -40.20
C ILE A 27 7.46 15.76 -41.52
N HIS A 28 8.42 16.59 -41.81
CA HIS A 28 8.52 17.30 -43.10
C HIS A 28 9.65 16.70 -43.92
N ASP A 29 9.40 16.49 -45.21
CA ASP A 29 10.38 16.04 -46.18
C ASP A 29 10.14 16.77 -47.51
N ARG A 30 11.20 16.92 -48.31
CA ARG A 30 11.11 17.54 -49.65
C ARG A 30 10.25 16.70 -50.60
N ASP A 31 10.32 15.40 -50.47
CA ASP A 31 9.50 14.44 -51.25
C ASP A 31 8.29 14.02 -50.41
N LYS A 32 7.08 14.33 -50.88
CA LYS A 32 5.81 13.97 -50.21
C LYS A 32 5.63 12.47 -50.02
N ARG A 33 6.15 11.63 -50.89
CA ARG A 33 6.06 10.17 -50.76
C ARG A 33 6.93 9.69 -49.59
N TYR A 34 8.16 10.20 -49.48
CA TYR A 34 9.06 9.93 -48.36
C TYR A 34 8.51 10.49 -47.03
N GLU A 35 7.92 11.68 -47.06
CA GLU A 35 7.25 12.28 -45.91
C GLU A 35 6.16 11.34 -45.36
N ILE A 36 5.23 10.90 -46.22
CA ILE A 36 4.14 9.98 -45.84
C ILE A 36 4.70 8.66 -45.31
N LYS A 37 5.71 8.09 -45.97
CA LYS A 37 6.38 6.85 -45.51
C LYS A 37 6.95 7.03 -44.09
N LYS A 38 7.74 8.09 -43.86
CA LYS A 38 8.33 8.40 -42.56
C LYS A 38 7.27 8.58 -41.47
N ILE A 39 6.17 9.29 -41.79
CA ILE A 39 5.04 9.48 -40.87
C ILE A 39 4.38 8.14 -40.50
N ILE A 40 4.13 7.26 -41.46
CA ILE A 40 3.51 5.94 -41.23
C ILE A 40 4.41 5.09 -40.31
N ILE A 41 5.71 5.05 -40.59
CA ILE A 41 6.69 4.30 -39.79
C ILE A 41 6.71 4.88 -38.37
N ALA A 42 6.97 6.17 -38.22
CA ALA A 42 7.08 6.83 -36.91
C ALA A 42 5.80 6.70 -36.06
N ARG A 43 4.62 6.81 -36.70
CA ARG A 43 3.34 6.61 -35.98
C ARG A 43 3.17 5.18 -35.53
N THR A 44 3.57 4.20 -36.35
CA THR A 44 3.47 2.78 -35.98
C THR A 44 4.44 2.45 -34.85
N GLU A 45 5.69 2.89 -34.93
CA GLU A 45 6.68 2.73 -33.88
C GLU A 45 6.21 3.35 -32.56
N THR A 46 5.77 4.59 -32.60
CA THR A 46 5.26 5.29 -31.41
C THR A 46 4.05 4.58 -30.79
N PHE A 47 3.14 4.03 -31.61
CA PHE A 47 1.99 3.27 -31.13
C PHE A 47 2.43 2.00 -30.38
N ILE A 48 3.36 1.26 -30.95
CA ILE A 48 3.91 0.04 -30.35
C ILE A 48 4.67 0.36 -29.07
N THR A 49 5.61 1.30 -29.13
CA THR A 49 6.47 1.68 -28.00
C THR A 49 5.63 2.21 -26.82
N ASP A 50 4.66 3.11 -27.07
CA ASP A 50 3.80 3.66 -26.00
C ASP A 50 3.00 2.55 -25.31
N LEU A 51 2.46 1.56 -26.05
CA LEU A 51 1.72 0.45 -25.48
C LEU A 51 2.64 -0.50 -24.69
N THR A 52 3.78 -0.89 -25.26
CA THR A 52 4.70 -1.85 -24.63
C THR A 52 5.36 -1.26 -23.38
N GLU A 53 5.74 0.02 -23.40
CA GLU A 53 6.28 0.73 -22.22
C GLU A 53 5.25 0.81 -21.11
N ARG A 54 4.00 1.18 -21.42
CA ARG A 54 2.93 1.26 -20.41
C ARG A 54 2.60 -0.09 -19.82
N LEU A 55 2.38 -1.11 -20.65
CA LEU A 55 2.11 -2.46 -20.18
C LEU A 55 3.28 -3.00 -19.35
N GLY A 56 4.51 -2.77 -19.79
CA GLY A 56 5.73 -3.12 -19.04
C GLY A 56 5.82 -2.38 -17.70
N SER A 57 5.49 -1.10 -17.69
CA SER A 57 5.43 -0.30 -16.47
C SER A 57 4.39 -0.83 -15.49
N TYR A 58 3.21 -1.27 -15.97
CA TYR A 58 2.19 -1.89 -15.12
C TYR A 58 2.72 -3.13 -14.43
N VAL A 59 3.40 -4.01 -15.14
CA VAL A 59 3.96 -5.24 -14.57
C VAL A 59 5.11 -4.95 -13.61
N LYS A 60 6.05 -4.07 -14.00
CA LYS A 60 7.28 -3.79 -13.25
C LYS A 60 7.02 -3.10 -11.91
N ASN A 61 6.02 -2.22 -11.86
CA ASN A 61 5.77 -1.40 -10.66
C ASN A 61 4.82 -2.05 -9.65
N PHE A 62 4.23 -3.21 -9.94
CA PHE A 62 3.61 -4.01 -8.90
C PHE A 62 4.68 -4.66 -8.02
N PRO A 63 4.53 -4.64 -6.72
CA PRO A 63 5.49 -5.27 -5.83
C PRO A 63 5.44 -6.80 -5.97
N THR A 64 6.59 -7.43 -5.77
CA THR A 64 6.67 -8.89 -5.65
C THR A 64 6.06 -9.29 -4.31
N LEU A 65 4.84 -9.88 -4.31
CA LEU A 65 4.06 -10.16 -3.11
C LEU A 65 4.85 -10.95 -2.06
N ASN A 66 5.58 -11.98 -2.47
CA ASN A 66 6.35 -12.84 -1.56
C ASN A 66 7.56 -12.14 -0.90
N LYS A 67 7.90 -10.93 -1.34
CA LYS A 67 8.98 -10.10 -0.75
C LYS A 67 8.44 -9.01 0.17
N LEU A 68 7.12 -8.88 0.27
CA LEU A 68 6.49 -7.93 1.19
C LEU A 68 6.59 -8.45 2.63
N PRO A 69 6.61 -7.56 3.64
CA PRO A 69 6.39 -7.95 5.03
C PRO A 69 5.11 -8.76 5.20
N LEU A 70 5.10 -9.73 6.13
CA LEU A 70 3.97 -10.66 6.34
C LEU A 70 2.64 -9.92 6.56
N PHE A 71 2.66 -8.81 7.26
CA PHE A 71 1.52 -7.93 7.43
C PHE A 71 0.84 -7.58 6.09
N TYR A 72 1.61 -7.12 5.12
CA TYR A 72 1.06 -6.76 3.81
C TYR A 72 0.60 -7.98 3.02
N GLN A 73 1.30 -9.11 3.16
CA GLN A 73 0.90 -10.35 2.49
C GLN A 73 -0.49 -10.80 2.97
N GLU A 74 -0.72 -10.87 4.29
CA GLU A 74 -2.01 -11.28 4.86
C GLU A 74 -3.13 -10.30 4.48
N ILE A 75 -2.89 -9.00 4.61
CA ILE A 75 -3.89 -7.98 4.27
C ILE A 75 -4.24 -7.99 2.78
N ILE A 76 -3.27 -8.22 1.90
CA ILE A 76 -3.54 -8.34 0.47
C ILE A 76 -4.41 -9.56 0.18
N ASP A 77 -4.11 -10.70 0.80
CA ASP A 77 -4.89 -11.94 0.60
C ASP A 77 -6.35 -11.81 1.04
N ILE A 78 -6.65 -10.99 2.05
CA ILE A 78 -8.02 -10.74 2.50
C ILE A 78 -8.89 -10.06 1.41
N LYS A 79 -8.31 -9.19 0.58
CA LYS A 79 -9.08 -8.32 -0.34
C LYS A 79 -8.79 -8.55 -1.81
N ILE A 80 -7.60 -8.99 -2.13
CA ILE A 80 -7.12 -9.18 -3.49
C ILE A 80 -6.78 -10.65 -3.64
N ASP A 81 -7.50 -11.34 -4.50
CA ASP A 81 -7.11 -12.69 -4.91
C ASP A 81 -5.69 -12.65 -5.51
N THR A 82 -4.70 -13.06 -4.72
CA THR A 82 -3.28 -13.03 -5.11
C THR A 82 -2.98 -13.91 -6.31
N ASN A 83 -3.73 -15.02 -6.48
CA ASN A 83 -3.59 -15.88 -7.65
C ASN A 83 -4.11 -15.16 -8.90
N LYS A 84 -5.25 -14.49 -8.80
CA LYS A 84 -5.80 -13.69 -9.89
C LYS A 84 -4.92 -12.50 -10.20
N LEU A 85 -4.29 -11.89 -9.18
CA LEU A 85 -3.31 -10.81 -9.38
C LEU A 85 -2.12 -11.27 -10.20
N LYS A 86 -1.48 -12.40 -9.83
CA LYS A 86 -0.36 -13.00 -10.55
C LYS A 86 -0.74 -13.37 -11.99
N LYS A 87 -1.91 -14.00 -12.19
CA LYS A 87 -2.44 -14.34 -13.52
C LYS A 87 -2.69 -13.10 -14.37
N SER A 88 -3.23 -12.03 -13.77
CA SER A 88 -3.50 -10.79 -14.51
C SER A 88 -2.23 -10.05 -14.91
N LEU A 89 -1.21 -10.00 -14.03
CA LEU A 89 0.11 -9.47 -14.39
C LEU A 89 0.77 -10.29 -15.51
N GLY A 90 0.69 -11.61 -15.43
CA GLY A 90 1.18 -12.52 -16.47
C GLY A 90 0.49 -12.30 -17.82
N ALA A 91 -0.84 -12.11 -17.83
CA ALA A 91 -1.60 -11.82 -19.03
C ALA A 91 -1.20 -10.47 -19.67
N VAL A 92 -0.96 -9.45 -18.86
CA VAL A 92 -0.51 -8.13 -19.34
C VAL A 92 0.92 -8.21 -19.90
N ASP A 93 1.83 -8.95 -19.26
CA ASP A 93 3.19 -9.17 -19.80
C ASP A 93 3.18 -10.00 -21.09
N TRP A 94 2.31 -11.00 -21.15
CA TRP A 94 2.07 -11.75 -22.40
C TRP A 94 1.60 -10.82 -23.52
N ALA A 95 0.65 -9.93 -23.28
CA ALA A 95 0.16 -8.96 -24.27
C ALA A 95 1.31 -8.05 -24.74
N ARG A 96 2.12 -7.53 -23.82
CA ARG A 96 3.32 -6.73 -24.14
C ARG A 96 4.25 -7.47 -25.09
N LYS A 97 4.67 -8.68 -24.71
CA LYS A 97 5.58 -9.50 -25.52
C LYS A 97 5.00 -9.84 -26.89
N THR A 98 3.70 -10.14 -26.94
CA THR A 98 3.01 -10.45 -28.19
C THR A 98 2.94 -9.24 -29.12
N ILE A 99 2.72 -8.02 -28.58
CA ILE A 99 2.76 -6.77 -29.35
C ILE A 99 4.17 -6.54 -29.94
N GLU A 100 5.22 -6.74 -29.15
CA GLU A 100 6.60 -6.65 -29.61
C GLU A 100 6.87 -7.65 -30.76
N MET A 101 6.42 -8.89 -30.61
CA MET A 101 6.55 -9.93 -31.64
C MET A 101 5.80 -9.58 -32.94
N VAL A 102 4.58 -9.04 -32.83
CA VAL A 102 3.84 -8.57 -34.02
C VAL A 102 4.60 -7.49 -34.75
N TYR A 103 5.25 -6.57 -34.03
CA TYR A 103 6.04 -5.53 -34.67
C TYR A 103 7.33 -6.06 -35.25
N GLN A 104 8.05 -6.93 -34.59
CA GLN A 104 9.28 -7.57 -35.11
C GLN A 104 9.01 -8.34 -36.43
N THR A 105 7.88 -9.04 -36.50
CA THR A 105 7.54 -9.86 -37.69
C THR A 105 6.97 -9.02 -38.83
N GLN A 106 6.22 -7.97 -38.57
CA GLN A 106 5.50 -7.21 -39.59
C GLN A 106 6.06 -5.82 -39.87
N GLY A 107 6.81 -5.24 -38.93
CA GLY A 107 7.37 -3.88 -39.04
C GLY A 107 8.41 -3.74 -40.13
N SER A 108 9.19 -4.81 -40.41
CA SER A 108 10.16 -4.82 -41.49
C SER A 108 9.56 -4.57 -42.88
N ALA A 109 8.29 -4.94 -43.08
CA ALA A 109 7.58 -4.66 -44.34
C ALA A 109 7.32 -3.15 -44.55
N LEU A 110 7.18 -2.37 -43.45
CA LEU A 110 7.00 -0.91 -43.51
C LEU A 110 8.29 -0.20 -43.98
N THR A 111 9.44 -0.69 -43.57
CA THR A 111 10.72 -0.07 -43.94
C THR A 111 11.17 -0.41 -45.39
N LYS A 112 10.87 -1.62 -45.83
CA LYS A 112 11.32 -2.14 -47.13
C LYS A 112 10.47 -1.67 -48.32
N SER A 113 9.19 -1.38 -48.12
CA SER A 113 8.28 -0.95 -49.19
C SER A 113 8.35 0.55 -49.46
N GLY A 114 8.27 0.92 -50.76
CA GLY A 114 8.06 2.32 -51.22
C GLY A 114 6.60 2.65 -51.59
N ASN A 115 5.71 1.64 -51.64
CA ASN A 115 4.31 1.82 -52.02
C ASN A 115 3.49 2.34 -50.85
N VAL A 116 2.99 3.57 -50.98
CA VAL A 116 2.22 4.27 -49.92
C VAL A 116 0.92 3.54 -49.55
N GLU A 117 0.20 3.02 -50.52
CA GLU A 117 -1.07 2.29 -50.26
C GLU A 117 -0.81 1.00 -49.48
N PHE A 118 0.21 0.26 -49.87
CA PHE A 118 0.66 -0.92 -49.11
C PHE A 118 1.04 -0.57 -47.69
N LEU A 119 1.77 0.53 -47.48
CA LEU A 119 2.17 1.00 -46.14
C LEU A 119 0.97 1.35 -45.27
N LYS A 120 -0.03 2.06 -45.81
CA LYS A 120 -1.28 2.38 -45.07
C LYS A 120 -2.05 1.12 -44.71
N GLN A 121 -2.18 0.18 -45.63
CA GLN A 121 -2.85 -1.09 -45.37
C GLN A 121 -2.13 -1.86 -44.28
N LYS A 122 -0.81 -1.96 -44.37
CA LYS A 122 0.02 -2.68 -43.39
C LYS A 122 -0.04 -2.04 -41.99
N GLN A 123 -0.05 -0.71 -41.91
CA GLN A 123 -0.26 0.00 -40.65
C GLN A 123 -1.63 -0.35 -40.04
N LYS A 124 -2.68 -0.37 -40.86
CA LYS A 124 -4.05 -0.74 -40.41
C LYS A 124 -4.10 -2.18 -39.88
N GLU A 125 -3.41 -3.12 -40.54
CA GLU A 125 -3.31 -4.50 -40.08
C GLU A 125 -2.61 -4.60 -38.73
N ILE A 126 -1.46 -3.93 -38.58
CA ILE A 126 -0.70 -3.91 -37.31
C ILE A 126 -1.56 -3.30 -36.20
N TYR A 127 -2.20 -2.15 -36.44
CA TYR A 127 -3.08 -1.49 -35.46
C TYR A 127 -4.23 -2.40 -35.07
N GLY A 128 -4.86 -3.10 -36.04
CA GLY A 128 -5.96 -4.03 -35.78
C GLY A 128 -5.54 -5.19 -34.89
N ARG A 129 -4.41 -5.84 -35.20
CA ARG A 129 -3.88 -6.96 -34.42
C ARG A 129 -3.49 -6.54 -33.00
N VAL A 130 -2.74 -5.46 -32.89
CA VAL A 130 -2.31 -4.92 -31.58
C VAL A 130 -3.52 -4.51 -30.74
N SER A 131 -4.49 -3.83 -31.35
CA SER A 131 -5.73 -3.47 -30.65
C SER A 131 -6.50 -4.70 -30.16
N SER A 132 -6.54 -5.78 -30.94
CA SER A 132 -7.17 -7.04 -30.53
C SER A 132 -6.45 -7.65 -29.31
N ILE A 133 -5.11 -7.68 -29.32
CA ILE A 133 -4.31 -8.20 -28.19
C ILE A 133 -4.59 -7.40 -26.90
N VAL A 134 -4.59 -6.07 -26.99
CA VAL A 134 -4.88 -5.21 -25.83
C VAL A 134 -6.30 -5.44 -25.30
N LYS A 135 -7.28 -5.62 -26.18
CA LYS A 135 -8.67 -5.90 -25.80
C LYS A 135 -8.83 -7.28 -25.12
N GLN A 136 -8.04 -8.28 -25.51
CA GLN A 136 -8.08 -9.61 -24.86
C GLN A 136 -7.75 -9.54 -23.37
N VAL A 137 -6.86 -8.62 -22.95
CA VAL A 137 -6.45 -8.46 -21.56
C VAL A 137 -7.23 -7.37 -20.81
N ASP A 138 -8.34 -6.85 -21.38
CA ASP A 138 -9.10 -5.76 -20.76
C ASP A 138 -9.60 -6.11 -19.35
N LYS A 139 -10.17 -7.31 -19.15
CA LYS A 139 -10.62 -7.78 -17.84
C LYS A 139 -9.48 -7.81 -16.82
N ASN A 140 -8.27 -8.14 -17.26
CA ASN A 140 -7.08 -8.14 -16.42
C ASN A 140 -6.64 -6.70 -16.07
N LEU A 141 -6.67 -5.79 -17.03
CA LEU A 141 -6.38 -4.36 -16.80
C LEU A 141 -7.35 -3.73 -15.81
N VAL A 142 -8.65 -4.00 -15.95
CA VAL A 142 -9.69 -3.54 -15.03
C VAL A 142 -9.45 -4.10 -13.61
N PHE A 143 -9.15 -5.39 -13.51
CA PHE A 143 -8.82 -6.01 -12.22
C PHE A 143 -7.57 -5.37 -11.58
N LEU A 144 -6.50 -5.19 -12.35
CA LEU A 144 -5.26 -4.55 -11.87
C LEU A 144 -5.50 -3.09 -11.46
N SER A 145 -6.36 -2.36 -12.16
CA SER A 145 -6.74 -0.99 -11.79
C SER A 145 -7.43 -0.94 -10.42
N ASN A 146 -8.32 -1.90 -10.14
CA ASN A 146 -8.98 -2.00 -8.83
C ASN A 146 -7.98 -2.42 -7.73
N ALA A 147 -7.14 -3.41 -8.01
CA ALA A 147 -6.07 -3.82 -7.10
C ALA A 147 -5.12 -2.65 -6.77
N GLN A 148 -4.74 -1.87 -7.77
CA GLN A 148 -3.92 -0.66 -7.58
C GLN A 148 -4.55 0.35 -6.62
N LYS A 149 -5.86 0.61 -6.76
CA LYS A 149 -6.58 1.54 -5.87
C LYS A 149 -6.55 1.04 -4.43
N ILE A 150 -6.79 -0.25 -4.23
CA ILE A 150 -6.74 -0.90 -2.91
C ILE A 150 -5.34 -0.78 -2.31
N LEU A 151 -4.30 -1.16 -3.07
CA LEU A 151 -2.91 -1.11 -2.59
C LEU A 151 -2.44 0.31 -2.27
N ARG A 152 -2.81 1.30 -3.07
CA ARG A 152 -2.46 2.70 -2.80
C ARG A 152 -3.11 3.29 -1.55
N ALA A 153 -4.22 2.71 -1.11
CA ALA A 153 -4.89 3.11 0.13
C ALA A 153 -4.24 2.52 1.39
N PHE A 154 -3.33 1.55 1.23
CA PHE A 154 -2.64 0.95 2.37
C PHE A 154 -1.73 1.97 3.06
N PRO A 155 -1.63 1.89 4.39
CA PRO A 155 -0.69 2.72 5.15
C PRO A 155 0.75 2.45 4.71
N ASP A 156 1.56 3.47 4.75
CA ASP A 156 3.01 3.36 4.50
C ASP A 156 3.69 3.02 5.82
N ILE A 157 3.76 1.74 6.13
CA ILE A 157 4.39 1.19 7.33
C ILE A 157 5.82 0.80 6.97
N GLU A 158 6.77 1.29 7.74
CA GLU A 158 8.19 1.00 7.56
C GLU A 158 8.52 -0.38 8.18
N ASP A 159 9.54 -1.03 7.67
CA ASP A 159 10.09 -2.28 8.23
C ASP A 159 11.11 -1.92 9.32
N VAL A 160 10.59 -1.43 10.43
CA VAL A 160 11.36 -1.04 11.63
C VAL A 160 10.62 -1.52 12.87
N PRO A 161 11.31 -1.70 14.01
CA PRO A 161 10.66 -2.13 15.23
C PRO A 161 9.49 -1.22 15.61
N THR A 162 8.34 -1.86 15.87
CA THR A 162 7.06 -1.19 15.95
C THR A 162 6.34 -1.44 17.28
N VAL A 163 5.89 -0.36 17.90
CA VAL A 163 5.02 -0.37 19.08
C VAL A 163 3.57 -0.18 18.65
N VAL A 164 2.68 -1.03 19.11
CA VAL A 164 1.24 -0.88 18.93
C VAL A 164 0.60 -0.45 20.25
N ILE A 165 -0.16 0.64 20.23
CA ILE A 165 -0.88 1.14 21.41
C ILE A 165 -2.30 0.55 21.39
N ALA A 166 -2.70 -0.09 22.50
CA ALA A 166 -4.00 -0.70 22.71
C ALA A 166 -4.68 -0.18 23.97
N GLY A 167 -5.98 -0.39 24.08
CA GLY A 167 -6.82 0.03 25.23
C GLY A 167 -8.13 0.65 24.79
N TYR A 168 -9.06 0.82 25.72
CA TYR A 168 -10.40 1.37 25.45
C TYR A 168 -10.37 2.80 24.88
N PRO A 169 -11.47 3.29 24.29
CA PRO A 169 -11.60 4.70 23.94
C PRO A 169 -11.36 5.60 25.15
N ASN A 170 -10.84 6.80 24.91
CA ASN A 170 -10.63 7.85 25.92
C ASN A 170 -9.65 7.54 27.07
N VAL A 171 -8.93 6.41 27.05
CA VAL A 171 -7.86 6.11 28.03
C VAL A 171 -6.57 6.92 27.81
N GLY A 172 -6.48 7.64 26.67
CA GLY A 172 -5.35 8.52 26.38
C GLY A 172 -4.38 8.02 25.30
N LYS A 173 -4.72 6.99 24.51
CA LYS A 173 -3.84 6.41 23.46
C LYS A 173 -3.24 7.45 22.51
N SER A 174 -4.09 8.25 21.88
CA SER A 174 -3.62 9.28 20.93
C SER A 174 -2.88 10.44 21.61
N SER A 175 -3.11 10.66 22.92
CA SER A 175 -2.34 11.62 23.71
C SER A 175 -0.94 11.07 23.99
N LEU A 176 -0.84 9.81 24.39
CA LEU A 176 0.44 9.14 24.59
C LEU A 176 1.25 9.13 23.29
N MET A 177 0.64 8.74 22.18
CA MET A 177 1.31 8.74 20.89
C MET A 177 1.90 10.10 20.52
N ARG A 178 1.14 11.18 20.75
CA ARG A 178 1.63 12.56 20.50
C ARG A 178 2.78 12.97 21.40
N LYS A 179 2.81 12.48 22.64
CA LYS A 179 3.90 12.75 23.58
C LYS A 179 5.17 11.96 23.25
N LEU A 180 5.02 10.73 22.78
CA LEU A 180 6.14 9.86 22.42
C LEU A 180 6.71 10.15 21.03
N SER A 181 5.88 10.61 20.09
CA SER A 181 6.32 10.82 18.71
C SER A 181 7.16 12.07 18.54
N ALA A 182 8.29 11.93 17.84
CA ALA A 182 9.20 13.04 17.51
C ALA A 182 8.61 14.08 16.54
N ALA A 183 7.59 13.70 15.78
CA ALA A 183 6.91 14.56 14.82
C ALA A 183 5.40 14.29 14.84
N LYS A 184 4.62 15.15 14.16
CA LYS A 184 3.17 14.95 14.04
C LYS A 184 2.88 13.59 13.37
N PRO A 185 2.09 12.71 14.00
CA PRO A 185 1.76 11.40 13.44
C PRO A 185 1.08 11.51 12.09
N ALA A 186 1.47 10.64 11.14
CA ALA A 186 0.78 10.50 9.87
C ALA A 186 -0.54 9.75 10.07
N VAL A 187 -1.56 10.17 9.34
CA VAL A 187 -2.89 9.53 9.36
C VAL A 187 -3.01 8.66 8.12
N ALA A 188 -3.40 7.41 8.29
CA ALA A 188 -3.67 6.50 7.19
C ALA A 188 -4.97 5.72 7.46
N GLN A 189 -5.65 5.30 6.40
CA GLN A 189 -6.77 4.37 6.54
C GLN A 189 -6.24 2.97 6.81
N TYR A 190 -6.83 2.30 7.81
CA TYR A 190 -6.55 0.89 8.02
C TYR A 190 -7.33 0.06 7.00
N PRO A 191 -6.68 -0.87 6.31
CA PRO A 191 -7.34 -1.66 5.27
C PRO A 191 -8.60 -2.34 5.79
N PHE A 192 -9.66 -2.35 4.97
CA PHE A 192 -10.95 -3.05 5.21
C PHE A 192 -11.82 -2.50 6.33
N THR A 193 -11.43 -1.40 6.92
CA THR A 193 -12.21 -0.73 7.96
C THR A 193 -12.46 0.73 7.56
N THR A 194 -13.47 1.34 8.16
CA THR A 194 -13.67 2.79 8.09
C THR A 194 -12.76 3.54 9.06
N LYS A 195 -11.87 2.80 9.74
CA LYS A 195 -11.01 3.32 10.80
C LYS A 195 -9.70 3.84 10.24
N GLN A 196 -9.17 4.83 10.90
CA GLN A 196 -7.85 5.38 10.63
C GLN A 196 -6.85 4.81 11.63
N ILE A 197 -5.63 4.68 11.20
CA ILE A 197 -4.50 4.46 12.09
C ILE A 197 -3.60 5.68 12.06
N PHE A 198 -2.95 5.92 13.16
CA PHE A 198 -1.95 6.96 13.28
C PHE A 198 -0.58 6.31 13.38
N VAL A 199 0.34 6.79 12.58
CA VAL A 199 1.72 6.29 12.53
C VAL A 199 2.65 7.40 12.96
N GLY A 200 3.31 7.23 14.09
CA GLY A 200 4.31 8.11 14.63
C GLY A 200 5.67 7.42 14.68
N HIS A 201 6.71 8.18 14.99
CA HIS A 201 8.06 7.67 15.04
C HIS A 201 8.76 8.10 16.32
N LEU A 202 9.51 7.16 16.93
CA LEU A 202 10.48 7.40 17.97
C LEU A 202 11.87 7.39 17.35
N GLU A 203 12.75 8.24 17.83
CA GLU A 203 14.15 8.24 17.45
C GLU A 203 15.02 8.06 18.71
N LYS A 204 16.03 7.19 18.63
CA LYS A 204 17.05 7.01 19.64
C LYS A 204 18.42 7.27 19.00
N LYS A 205 19.17 8.19 19.58
CA LYS A 205 20.58 8.37 19.19
C LYS A 205 21.42 7.28 19.84
N VAL A 206 22.06 6.45 19.04
CA VAL A 206 23.00 5.43 19.50
C VAL A 206 24.35 5.72 18.85
N ARG A 207 25.28 6.29 19.63
CA ARG A 207 26.57 6.76 19.12
C ARG A 207 26.44 7.75 17.96
N TYR A 208 26.78 7.32 16.73
CA TYR A 208 26.72 8.15 15.50
C TYR A 208 25.51 7.88 14.64
N GLU A 209 24.65 6.92 15.01
CA GLU A 209 23.47 6.52 14.24
C GLU A 209 22.18 6.91 14.96
N LYS A 210 21.15 7.24 14.15
CA LYS A 210 19.80 7.39 14.66
C LYS A 210 19.03 6.11 14.35
N LYS A 211 18.72 5.33 15.38
CA LYS A 211 17.74 4.24 15.26
C LYS A 211 16.35 4.82 15.25
N ARG A 212 15.55 4.36 14.31
CA ARG A 212 14.16 4.76 14.14
C ARG A 212 13.24 3.60 14.52
N TYR A 213 12.20 3.92 15.26
CA TYR A 213 11.16 3.02 15.71
C TYR A 213 9.81 3.60 15.34
N GLN A 214 8.81 2.76 15.15
CA GLN A 214 7.48 3.18 14.75
C GLN A 214 6.48 2.97 15.90
N ILE A 215 5.53 3.89 16.04
CA ILE A 215 4.41 3.75 16.95
C ILE A 215 3.13 3.77 16.12
N ILE A 216 2.25 2.82 16.37
CA ILE A 216 0.94 2.73 15.72
C ILE A 216 -0.15 2.86 16.78
N ASP A 217 -0.97 3.90 16.65
CA ASP A 217 -2.24 4.01 17.36
C ASP A 217 -3.37 3.55 16.44
N THR A 218 -4.21 2.67 16.95
CA THR A 218 -5.25 1.97 16.20
C THR A 218 -6.66 2.28 16.75
N PRO A 219 -7.13 3.55 16.71
CA PRO A 219 -8.44 3.88 17.23
C PRO A 219 -9.55 3.12 16.47
N GLY A 220 -10.46 2.53 17.22
CA GLY A 220 -11.53 1.72 16.65
C GLY A 220 -11.10 0.30 16.23
N LEU A 221 -9.83 -0.09 16.39
CA LEU A 221 -9.35 -1.45 16.08
C LEU A 221 -9.06 -2.28 17.34
N LEU A 222 -8.28 -1.75 18.27
CA LEU A 222 -7.93 -2.41 19.52
C LEU A 222 -8.54 -1.69 20.73
N ASP A 223 -9.78 -1.22 20.59
CA ASP A 223 -10.51 -0.41 21.58
C ASP A 223 -11.92 -0.91 21.88
N ARG A 224 -12.29 -2.09 21.38
CA ARG A 224 -13.55 -2.78 21.68
C ARG A 224 -13.40 -4.30 21.52
N PRO A 225 -14.27 -5.10 22.15
CA PRO A 225 -14.21 -6.57 22.10
C PRO A 225 -14.25 -7.13 20.68
N LEU A 226 -13.57 -8.25 20.46
CA LEU A 226 -13.53 -8.94 19.18
C LEU A 226 -14.87 -9.55 18.77
N SER A 227 -15.72 -9.89 19.75
CA SER A 227 -17.07 -10.40 19.53
C SER A 227 -17.96 -9.44 18.76
N GLU A 228 -17.68 -8.16 18.83
CA GLU A 228 -18.42 -7.11 18.14
C GLU A 228 -17.93 -6.84 16.70
N ARG A 229 -17.02 -7.69 16.19
CA ARG A 229 -16.36 -7.47 14.89
C ARG A 229 -16.73 -8.52 13.87
N ASN A 230 -16.78 -8.12 12.60
CA ASN A 230 -16.95 -9.04 11.50
C ASN A 230 -15.64 -9.81 11.21
N ASP A 231 -15.74 -10.88 10.41
CA ASP A 231 -14.60 -11.76 10.11
C ASP A 231 -13.45 -11.02 9.43
N ILE A 232 -13.75 -10.09 8.54
CA ILE A 232 -12.74 -9.30 7.82
C ILE A 232 -11.98 -8.38 8.78
N GLU A 233 -12.70 -7.75 9.71
CA GLU A 233 -12.07 -6.91 10.75
C GLU A 233 -11.20 -7.75 11.68
N ARG A 234 -11.66 -8.94 12.07
CA ARG A 234 -10.86 -9.87 12.91
C ARG A 234 -9.58 -10.29 12.20
N GLN A 235 -9.65 -10.65 10.93
CA GLN A 235 -8.46 -10.98 10.13
C GLN A 235 -7.51 -9.79 9.98
N ALA A 236 -8.04 -8.61 9.72
CA ALA A 236 -7.22 -7.40 9.62
C ALA A 236 -6.52 -7.08 10.95
N ILE A 237 -7.20 -7.26 12.09
CA ILE A 237 -6.59 -7.09 13.42
C ILE A 237 -5.52 -8.16 13.67
N ALA A 238 -5.79 -9.42 13.30
CA ALA A 238 -4.81 -10.50 13.43
C ALA A 238 -3.52 -10.23 12.64
N ALA A 239 -3.62 -9.56 11.48
CA ALA A 239 -2.45 -9.17 10.69
C ALA A 239 -1.53 -8.18 11.44
N LEU A 240 -2.05 -7.39 12.39
CA LEU A 240 -1.23 -6.47 13.21
C LEU A 240 -0.16 -7.22 14.03
N ARG A 241 -0.35 -8.51 14.34
CA ARG A 241 0.65 -9.32 15.06
C ARG A 241 1.99 -9.38 14.33
N HIS A 242 1.98 -9.25 12.99
CA HIS A 242 3.20 -9.25 12.18
C HIS A 242 3.90 -7.88 12.13
N LEU A 243 3.28 -6.86 12.72
CA LEU A 243 3.88 -5.53 12.83
C LEU A 243 4.38 -5.26 14.25
N ALA A 244 3.70 -5.80 15.26
CA ALA A 244 3.94 -5.43 16.64
C ALA A 244 5.16 -6.19 17.21
N ASP A 245 6.20 -5.47 17.56
CA ASP A 245 7.31 -5.98 18.39
C ASP A 245 7.05 -5.74 19.88
N LEU A 246 6.16 -4.80 20.20
CA LEU A 246 5.72 -4.50 21.56
C LEU A 246 4.29 -3.96 21.55
N ILE A 247 3.46 -4.40 22.47
CA ILE A 247 2.15 -3.81 22.72
C ILE A 247 2.18 -3.01 24.02
N VAL A 248 1.84 -1.73 23.92
CA VAL A 248 1.60 -0.86 25.08
C VAL A 248 0.11 -0.81 25.32
N PHE A 249 -0.35 -1.46 26.40
CA PHE A 249 -1.74 -1.44 26.79
C PHE A 249 -1.98 -0.36 27.85
N LEU A 250 -2.86 0.61 27.51
CA LEU A 250 -3.22 1.71 28.38
C LEU A 250 -4.44 1.39 29.24
N TYR A 251 -4.25 1.49 30.55
CA TYR A 251 -5.32 1.50 31.56
C TYR A 251 -5.67 2.93 31.97
N ASP A 252 -6.94 3.12 32.28
CA ASP A 252 -7.45 4.32 32.99
C ASP A 252 -7.99 3.90 34.37
N PRO A 253 -7.19 3.98 35.45
CA PRO A 253 -7.64 3.63 36.78
C PRO A 253 -8.71 4.55 37.35
N SER A 254 -8.84 5.76 36.79
CA SER A 254 -9.86 6.74 37.20
C SER A 254 -11.25 6.40 36.67
N GLU A 255 -11.36 5.49 35.72
CA GLU A 255 -12.58 5.08 35.01
C GLU A 255 -13.31 6.25 34.32
N THR A 256 -12.65 7.40 34.18
CA THR A 256 -13.21 8.58 33.49
C THR A 256 -13.32 8.36 31.97
N SER A 257 -12.72 7.30 31.44
CA SER A 257 -12.93 6.83 30.07
C SER A 257 -14.32 6.27 29.81
N GLY A 258 -15.09 5.96 30.91
CA GLY A 258 -16.39 5.33 30.84
C GLY A 258 -16.38 3.81 30.92
N TYR A 259 -15.23 3.20 31.16
CA TYR A 259 -15.05 1.75 31.25
C TYR A 259 -14.46 1.38 32.61
N THR A 260 -15.07 0.37 33.25
CA THR A 260 -14.59 -0.15 34.53
C THR A 260 -13.26 -0.87 34.40
N LEU A 261 -12.50 -1.00 35.48
CA LEU A 261 -11.26 -1.75 35.51
C LEU A 261 -11.47 -3.21 35.09
N SER A 262 -12.61 -3.82 35.44
CA SER A 262 -12.94 -5.18 35.05
C SER A 262 -13.10 -5.34 33.53
N GLU A 263 -13.77 -4.39 32.88
CA GLU A 263 -13.90 -4.37 31.43
C GLU A 263 -12.54 -4.16 30.76
N GLN A 264 -11.73 -3.27 31.29
CA GLN A 264 -10.37 -3.00 30.77
C GLN A 264 -9.49 -4.25 30.90
N GLN A 265 -9.60 -4.99 32.03
CA GLN A 265 -8.88 -6.25 32.22
C GLN A 265 -9.32 -7.36 31.25
N LEU A 266 -10.65 -7.46 31.01
CA LEU A 266 -11.18 -8.43 30.04
C LEU A 266 -10.67 -8.14 28.65
N MET A 267 -10.58 -6.88 28.28
CA MET A 267 -10.03 -6.45 27.00
C MET A 267 -8.54 -6.78 26.87
N LEU A 268 -7.74 -6.51 27.90
CA LEU A 268 -6.33 -6.90 27.93
C LEU A 268 -6.18 -8.40 27.67
N ASN A 269 -6.93 -9.25 28.38
CA ASN A 269 -6.88 -10.69 28.21
C ASN A 269 -7.22 -11.12 26.78
N ASN A 270 -8.22 -10.48 26.17
CA ASN A 270 -8.61 -10.75 24.77
C ASN A 270 -7.51 -10.36 23.78
N ILE A 271 -6.84 -9.22 24.00
CA ILE A 271 -5.74 -8.77 23.13
C ILE A 271 -4.52 -9.66 23.35
N GLN A 272 -4.19 -10.05 24.58
CA GLN A 272 -3.08 -10.97 24.87
C GLN A 272 -3.28 -12.33 24.17
N ALA A 273 -4.51 -12.83 24.13
CA ALA A 273 -4.81 -14.07 23.42
C ALA A 273 -4.60 -13.98 21.91
N LEU A 274 -4.73 -12.79 21.31
CA LEU A 274 -4.46 -12.56 19.89
C LEU A 274 -3.00 -12.36 19.55
N PHE A 275 -2.24 -11.80 20.47
CA PHE A 275 -0.84 -11.41 20.30
C PHE A 275 0.05 -12.18 21.29
N ASN A 276 -0.17 -13.50 21.41
CA ASN A 276 0.47 -14.37 22.39
C ASN A 276 2.00 -14.37 22.32
N ASP A 277 2.56 -14.10 21.13
CA ASP A 277 4.01 -14.10 20.89
C ASP A 277 4.64 -12.71 21.00
N VAL A 278 3.85 -11.67 21.29
CA VAL A 278 4.32 -10.28 21.38
C VAL A 278 4.40 -9.84 22.85
N PRO A 279 5.49 -9.24 23.30
CA PRO A 279 5.60 -8.70 24.66
C PRO A 279 4.62 -7.55 24.91
N PHE A 280 4.13 -7.48 26.17
CA PHE A 280 3.18 -6.45 26.62
C PHE A 280 3.83 -5.56 27.68
N LEU A 281 3.61 -4.27 27.55
CA LEU A 281 3.87 -3.28 28.60
C LEU A 281 2.55 -2.67 29.05
N ILE A 282 2.17 -2.92 30.29
CA ILE A 282 0.93 -2.40 30.88
C ILE A 282 1.23 -1.05 31.53
N VAL A 283 0.46 -0.03 31.15
CA VAL A 283 0.67 1.36 31.56
C VAL A 283 -0.61 1.95 32.09
N GLU A 284 -0.57 2.49 33.29
CA GLU A 284 -1.66 3.25 33.90
C GLU A 284 -1.52 4.74 33.57
N ASN A 285 -2.49 5.28 32.86
CA ASN A 285 -2.56 6.71 32.53
C ASN A 285 -3.53 7.44 33.49
N LYS A 286 -3.51 8.77 33.47
CA LYS A 286 -4.32 9.66 34.31
C LYS A 286 -4.04 9.50 35.81
N VAL A 287 -2.78 9.24 36.16
CA VAL A 287 -2.38 9.12 37.57
C VAL A 287 -2.47 10.44 38.34
N ASP A 288 -2.59 11.56 37.64
CA ASP A 288 -3.00 12.87 38.17
C ASP A 288 -4.41 12.86 38.75
N MET A 289 -5.29 11.98 38.29
CA MET A 289 -6.68 11.85 38.83
C MET A 289 -6.75 10.73 39.86
N LYS A 290 -6.14 9.58 39.62
CA LYS A 290 -6.17 8.44 40.52
C LYS A 290 -4.86 7.64 40.40
N ASN A 291 -4.13 7.58 41.51
CA ASN A 291 -2.92 6.75 41.62
C ASN A 291 -3.27 5.46 42.35
N THR A 292 -2.90 4.31 41.73
CA THR A 292 -3.10 2.98 42.29
C THR A 292 -1.86 2.48 43.00
N GLY A 293 -2.01 1.44 43.83
CA GLY A 293 -0.90 0.71 44.44
C GLY A 293 -0.30 -0.36 43.53
N SER A 294 -0.68 -0.42 42.24
CA SER A 294 -0.21 -1.43 41.28
C SER A 294 1.30 -1.31 40.98
N GLY A 295 1.91 -2.42 40.58
CA GLY A 295 3.29 -2.45 40.08
C GLY A 295 3.47 -2.01 38.62
N ASN A 296 2.37 -1.56 37.96
CA ASN A 296 2.40 -1.14 36.56
C ASN A 296 3.12 0.21 36.41
N ARG A 297 3.61 0.49 35.17
CA ARG A 297 4.14 1.80 34.82
C ARG A 297 3.05 2.85 34.91
N LYS A 298 3.32 3.97 35.60
CA LYS A 298 2.37 5.04 35.84
C LYS A 298 2.77 6.30 35.06
N ILE A 299 1.77 6.89 34.37
CA ILE A 299 1.97 8.10 33.60
C ILE A 299 0.78 9.05 33.73
N SER A 300 1.03 10.31 33.42
CA SER A 300 -0.02 11.26 33.07
C SER A 300 0.28 11.92 31.74
N CYS A 301 -0.54 11.62 30.73
CA CYS A 301 -0.45 12.33 29.45
C CYS A 301 -0.82 13.82 29.57
N LEU A 302 -1.52 14.24 30.64
CA LEU A 302 -1.87 15.63 30.87
C LEU A 302 -0.68 16.41 31.41
N THR A 303 -0.09 15.98 32.53
CA THR A 303 1.03 16.65 33.19
C THR A 303 2.39 16.35 32.55
N GLY A 304 2.53 15.18 31.95
CA GLY A 304 3.79 14.70 31.36
C GLY A 304 4.56 13.75 32.27
N ASP A 305 4.05 13.51 33.48
CA ASP A 305 4.72 12.64 34.45
C ASP A 305 4.88 11.22 33.93
N GLY A 306 6.06 10.63 34.13
CA GLY A 306 6.39 9.25 33.76
C GLY A 306 6.55 8.98 32.27
N ILE A 307 6.38 10.00 31.40
CA ILE A 307 6.42 9.80 29.93
C ILE A 307 7.84 9.48 29.43
N GLU A 308 8.85 10.16 29.95
CA GLU A 308 10.24 9.93 29.48
C GLU A 308 10.77 8.58 29.97
N GLU A 309 10.45 8.21 31.22
CA GLU A 309 10.77 6.89 31.76
C GLU A 309 10.09 5.76 30.96
N LEU A 310 8.82 5.96 30.59
CA LEU A 310 8.09 5.04 29.72
C LEU A 310 8.76 4.93 28.34
N ARG A 311 9.18 6.07 27.78
CA ARG A 311 9.88 6.10 26.50
C ARG A 311 11.17 5.30 26.54
N GLU A 312 11.99 5.49 27.58
CA GLU A 312 13.23 4.73 27.75
C GLU A 312 12.97 3.23 27.90
N GLU A 313 11.92 2.85 28.64
CA GLU A 313 11.54 1.45 28.84
C GLU A 313 11.10 0.81 27.51
N ILE A 314 10.26 1.48 26.74
CA ILE A 314 9.88 1.05 25.39
C ILE A 314 11.13 0.82 24.53
N LEU A 315 12.07 1.76 24.53
CA LEU A 315 13.29 1.67 23.74
C LEU A 315 14.30 0.61 24.23
N LYS A 316 14.12 0.08 25.43
CA LYS A 316 14.89 -1.06 25.95
C LYS A 316 14.26 -2.40 25.57
N LEU A 317 12.94 -2.45 25.46
CA LEU A 317 12.19 -3.66 25.14
C LEU A 317 12.15 -3.96 23.64
N LEU A 318 12.35 -2.94 22.80
CA LEU A 318 12.38 -3.11 21.34
C LEU A 318 13.74 -3.68 20.87
N PRO A 319 13.74 -4.51 19.81
CA PRO A 319 14.95 -5.11 19.23
C PRO A 319 15.94 -4.11 18.60
#